data_9b277ebda6e16b55a12d9fd18dc14836
#
_entry.id   9b277ebda6e16b55a12d9fd18dc14836
#
_cell.length_a   1.000
_cell.length_b   1.000
_cell.length_c   1.000
_cell.angle_alpha   90.00
_cell.angle_beta   90.00
_cell.angle_gamma   90.00
#
_symmetry.space_group_name_H-M   'P 1'
#
loop_
_entity.id
_entity.type
_entity.pdbx_description
1 polymer ?
#
loop_
_entity_poly.entity_id
_entity_poly.type
_entity_poly.pdbx_seq_one_letter_code
_entity_poly.pdbx_strand_id
1 'polypeptide(L)'
;IASGIFHRSTGSVEASLGDCLYMVLTYQGVQVTEDDLAQYTDPVEALNSLGKRQGIDVTGLSLDMLLGYVSSGIPVISRISDGRYVLIVSYNEADIRYYDPVEDKEIVVSRDEYTDMMLQWHNESYTYVEE
;
A
#
# COMPACT_ATOMS: atom_id res chain seq x y z
N ILE A 1 8.28 10.44 -0.82
CA ILE A 1 8.18 9.95 0.57
C ILE A 1 6.81 10.28 1.11
N ALA A 2 6.06 9.26 1.48
CA ALA A 2 4.74 9.43 2.07
C ALA A 2 4.91 9.54 3.58
N SER A 3 4.63 10.70 4.15
CA SER A 3 4.76 10.98 5.57
C SER A 3 3.44 11.44 6.16
N GLY A 4 3.29 11.30 7.48
CA GLY A 4 2.06 11.70 8.17
C GLY A 4 0.92 10.70 8.01
N ILE A 5 1.23 9.45 7.67
CA ILE A 5 0.23 8.38 7.55
C ILE A 5 -0.18 7.93 8.93
N PHE A 6 -1.49 7.88 9.18
CA PHE A 6 -2.02 7.27 10.41
C PHE A 6 -2.01 5.75 10.24
N HIS A 7 -1.23 5.07 11.06
CA HIS A 7 -1.12 3.62 11.00
C HIS A 7 -2.41 2.95 11.46
N ARG A 8 -2.79 1.90 10.76
CA ARG A 8 -3.88 1.02 11.16
C ARG A 8 -3.40 -0.41 11.13
N SER A 9 -3.54 -1.09 12.25
CA SER A 9 -3.15 -2.49 12.40
C SER A 9 -4.25 -3.25 13.10
N THR A 10 -4.75 -4.32 12.46
CA THR A 10 -5.64 -5.28 13.10
C THR A 10 -4.89 -6.54 13.51
N GLY A 11 -3.63 -6.69 13.11
CA GLY A 11 -2.80 -7.85 13.39
C GLY A 11 -3.18 -9.10 12.60
N SER A 12 -4.07 -8.98 11.62
CA SER A 12 -4.59 -10.10 10.82
C SER A 12 -4.09 -10.02 9.38
N VAL A 13 -3.59 -11.14 8.86
CA VAL A 13 -3.17 -11.24 7.45
C VAL A 13 -4.38 -10.98 6.54
N GLU A 14 -5.53 -11.57 6.83
CA GLU A 14 -6.74 -11.41 6.02
C GLU A 14 -7.23 -9.96 5.98
N ALA A 15 -6.99 -9.19 7.02
CA ALA A 15 -7.41 -7.80 7.10
C ALA A 15 -6.35 -6.82 6.57
N SER A 16 -5.17 -7.30 6.17
CA SER A 16 -4.05 -6.42 5.83
C SER A 16 -4.34 -5.53 4.63
N LEU A 17 -5.04 -6.03 3.61
CA LEU A 17 -5.42 -5.20 2.47
C LEU A 17 -6.39 -4.09 2.90
N GLY A 18 -7.38 -4.42 3.70
CA GLY A 18 -8.31 -3.42 4.25
C GLY A 18 -7.61 -2.38 5.10
N ASP A 19 -6.64 -2.79 5.92
CA ASP A 19 -5.82 -1.86 6.70
C ASP A 19 -5.05 -0.91 5.79
N CYS A 20 -4.45 -1.42 4.71
CA CYS A 20 -3.73 -0.59 3.76
C CYS A 20 -4.66 0.39 3.04
N LEU A 21 -5.84 -0.06 2.62
CA LEU A 21 -6.84 0.82 2.01
C LEU A 21 -7.28 1.93 2.97
N TYR A 22 -7.52 1.58 4.23
CA TYR A 22 -7.85 2.55 5.26
C TYR A 22 -6.77 3.63 5.37
N MET A 23 -5.51 3.22 5.44
CA MET A 23 -4.38 4.14 5.56
C MET A 23 -4.25 5.06 4.35
N VAL A 24 -4.41 4.52 3.13
CA VAL A 24 -4.34 5.32 1.90
C VAL A 24 -5.47 6.34 1.86
N LEU A 25 -6.69 5.93 2.20
CA LEU A 25 -7.86 6.80 2.17
C LEU A 25 -7.77 7.91 3.22
N THR A 26 -7.36 7.58 4.44
CA THR A 26 -7.17 8.59 5.48
C THR A 26 -6.03 9.55 5.14
N TYR A 27 -4.99 9.06 4.46
CA TYR A 27 -3.90 9.89 3.97
C TYR A 27 -4.39 10.92 2.94
N GLN A 28 -5.40 10.57 2.14
CA GLN A 28 -6.07 11.50 1.22
C GLN A 28 -7.00 12.49 1.93
N GLY A 29 -7.21 12.33 3.23
CA GLY A 29 -8.12 13.16 4.00
C GLY A 29 -9.57 12.67 4.00
N VAL A 30 -9.79 11.40 3.64
CA VAL A 30 -11.14 10.82 3.64
C VAL A 30 -11.40 10.16 4.98
N GLN A 31 -12.58 10.40 5.55
CA GLN A 31 -13.05 9.64 6.69
C GLN A 31 -13.72 8.37 6.17
N VAL A 32 -13.21 7.22 6.57
CA VAL A 32 -13.69 5.93 6.10
C VAL A 32 -13.89 5.01 7.31
N THR A 33 -14.92 4.17 7.23
CA THR A 33 -15.22 3.18 8.27
C THR A 33 -14.94 1.77 7.76
N GLU A 34 -14.88 0.81 8.68
CA GLU A 34 -14.75 -0.60 8.30
C GLU A 34 -15.94 -1.07 7.48
N ASP A 35 -17.15 -0.58 7.79
CA ASP A 35 -18.35 -0.92 7.05
C ASP A 35 -18.26 -0.41 5.60
N ASP A 36 -17.72 0.79 5.39
CA ASP A 36 -17.49 1.32 4.06
C ASP A 36 -16.57 0.40 3.24
N LEU A 37 -15.44 0.00 3.84
CA LEU A 37 -14.47 -0.86 3.18
C LEU A 37 -15.01 -2.25 2.91
N ALA A 38 -15.85 -2.77 3.79
CA ALA A 38 -16.43 -4.11 3.66
C ALA A 38 -17.34 -4.25 2.43
N GLN A 39 -17.79 -3.15 1.85
CA GLN A 39 -18.65 -3.16 0.66
C GLN A 39 -17.89 -3.45 -0.63
N TYR A 40 -16.56 -3.40 -0.58
CA TYR A 40 -15.73 -3.56 -1.78
C TYR A 40 -14.79 -4.73 -1.62
N THR A 41 -14.72 -5.58 -2.65
CA THR A 41 -13.73 -6.66 -2.72
C THR A 41 -12.54 -6.28 -3.59
N ASP A 42 -12.74 -5.33 -4.51
CA ASP A 42 -11.69 -4.86 -5.42
C ASP A 42 -11.05 -3.59 -4.84
N PRO A 43 -9.73 -3.59 -4.59
CA PRO A 43 -9.06 -2.43 -4.01
C PRO A 43 -9.13 -1.18 -4.89
N VAL A 44 -9.07 -1.31 -6.21
CA VAL A 44 -9.19 -0.15 -7.12
C VAL A 44 -10.59 0.44 -7.03
N GLU A 45 -11.61 -0.41 -7.00
CA GLU A 45 -13.00 0.06 -6.86
C GLU A 45 -13.21 0.78 -5.54
N ALA A 46 -12.63 0.25 -4.45
CA ALA A 46 -12.69 0.91 -3.14
C ALA A 46 -12.03 2.30 -3.19
N LEU A 47 -10.84 2.39 -3.78
CA LEU A 47 -10.13 3.66 -3.88
C LEU A 47 -10.89 4.67 -4.74
N ASN A 48 -11.49 4.22 -5.84
CA ASN A 48 -12.27 5.11 -6.71
C ASN A 48 -13.57 5.58 -6.07
N SER A 49 -14.25 4.68 -5.37
CA SER A 49 -15.58 4.98 -4.82
C SER A 49 -15.51 5.79 -3.54
N LEU A 50 -14.52 5.53 -2.70
CA LEU A 50 -14.39 6.16 -1.38
C LEU A 50 -13.38 7.30 -1.36
N GLY A 51 -12.39 7.28 -2.24
CA GLY A 51 -11.29 8.23 -2.22
C GLY A 51 -11.55 9.51 -3.01
N LYS A 52 -10.62 10.45 -2.84
CA LYS A 52 -10.61 11.74 -3.54
C LYS A 52 -9.75 11.72 -4.80
N ARG A 53 -9.05 10.61 -5.04
CA ARG A 53 -8.13 10.43 -6.17
C ARG A 53 -8.51 9.18 -6.95
N GLN A 54 -8.04 9.09 -8.17
CA GLN A 54 -8.28 7.93 -9.01
C GLN A 54 -7.36 6.78 -8.58
N GLY A 55 -7.96 5.69 -8.11
CA GLY A 55 -7.24 4.46 -7.81
C GLY A 55 -6.80 3.75 -9.08
N ILE A 56 -5.64 3.12 -9.05
CA ILE A 56 -5.12 2.34 -10.18
C ILE A 56 -4.50 1.04 -9.70
N ASP A 57 -4.65 0.03 -10.56
CA ASP A 57 -3.96 -1.25 -10.41
C ASP A 57 -2.63 -1.15 -11.14
N VAL A 58 -1.53 -1.21 -10.38
CA VAL A 58 -0.17 -1.13 -10.93
C VAL A 58 0.55 -2.47 -10.84
N THR A 59 -0.22 -3.55 -10.72
CA THR A 59 0.31 -4.91 -10.73
C THR A 59 1.17 -5.16 -11.96
N GLY A 60 2.34 -5.71 -11.76
CA GLY A 60 3.30 -5.99 -12.83
C GLY A 60 4.36 -4.92 -13.02
N LEU A 61 4.20 -3.73 -12.45
CA LEU A 61 5.24 -2.72 -12.51
C LEU A 61 6.44 -3.14 -11.65
N SER A 62 7.63 -2.76 -12.09
CA SER A 62 8.86 -3.00 -11.32
C SER A 62 8.87 -2.16 -10.04
N LEU A 63 9.72 -2.56 -9.09
CA LEU A 63 9.91 -1.78 -7.87
C LEU A 63 10.32 -0.34 -8.20
N ASP A 64 11.24 -0.15 -9.14
CA ASP A 64 11.70 1.19 -9.51
C ASP A 64 10.55 2.08 -9.99
N MET A 65 9.61 1.52 -10.76
CA MET A 65 8.43 2.26 -11.19
C MET A 65 7.51 2.61 -10.02
N LEU A 66 7.32 1.68 -9.09
CA LEU A 66 6.52 1.93 -7.89
C LEU A 66 7.14 3.02 -7.03
N LEU A 67 8.47 3.09 -6.95
CA LEU A 67 9.16 4.11 -6.17
C LEU A 67 8.97 5.51 -6.76
N GLY A 68 8.62 5.62 -8.04
CA GLY A 68 8.23 6.90 -8.64
C GLY A 68 7.02 7.51 -7.97
N TYR A 69 6.03 6.69 -7.62
CA TYR A 69 4.86 7.16 -6.84
C TYR A 69 5.28 7.60 -5.45
N VAL A 70 6.09 6.77 -4.78
CA VAL A 70 6.55 7.06 -3.41
C VAL A 70 7.35 8.36 -3.37
N SER A 71 8.19 8.63 -4.37
CA SER A 71 8.97 9.87 -4.45
C SER A 71 8.08 11.10 -4.59
N SER A 72 6.88 10.92 -5.14
CA SER A 72 5.89 11.99 -5.27
C SER A 72 4.97 12.11 -4.04
N GLY A 73 5.25 11.35 -2.99
CA GLY A 73 4.45 11.39 -1.76
C GLY A 73 3.23 10.48 -1.79
N ILE A 74 3.17 9.53 -2.73
CA ILE A 74 2.04 8.62 -2.89
C ILE A 74 2.43 7.22 -2.40
N PRO A 75 1.83 6.73 -1.31
CA PRO A 75 2.14 5.39 -0.82
C PRO A 75 1.60 4.31 -1.75
N VAL A 76 2.25 3.16 -1.79
CA VAL A 76 1.87 2.05 -2.66
C VAL A 76 1.52 0.83 -1.81
N ILE A 77 0.34 0.26 -2.05
CA ILE A 77 -0.07 -1.02 -1.45
C ILE A 77 0.61 -2.13 -2.24
N SER A 78 1.30 -3.03 -1.55
CA SER A 78 2.10 -4.06 -2.18
C SER A 78 1.92 -5.39 -1.45
N ARG A 79 1.78 -6.47 -2.21
CA ARG A 79 1.65 -7.82 -1.66
C ARG A 79 3.03 -8.45 -1.51
N ILE A 80 3.34 -8.94 -0.31
CA ILE A 80 4.66 -9.53 -0.03
C ILE A 80 4.61 -11.02 0.32
N SER A 81 3.43 -11.55 0.64
CA SER A 81 3.24 -12.99 0.84
C SER A 81 1.76 -13.33 0.65
N ASP A 82 1.36 -14.57 0.90
CA ASP A 82 0.00 -15.02 0.63
C ASP A 82 -1.02 -14.21 1.45
N GLY A 83 -1.81 -13.40 0.76
CA GLY A 83 -2.83 -12.55 1.37
C GLY A 83 -2.31 -11.40 2.21
N ARG A 84 -0.98 -11.20 2.28
CA ARG A 84 -0.37 -10.20 3.16
C ARG A 84 0.05 -8.98 2.36
N TYR A 85 -0.56 -7.85 2.69
CA TYR A 85 -0.33 -6.57 2.04
C TYR A 85 0.33 -5.61 3.01
N VAL A 86 1.24 -4.79 2.48
CA VAL A 86 1.96 -3.76 3.22
C VAL A 86 1.88 -2.45 2.46
N LEU A 87 2.30 -1.37 3.09
CA LEU A 87 2.28 -0.04 2.50
C LEU A 87 3.71 0.48 2.36
N ILE A 88 4.16 0.64 1.11
CA ILE A 88 5.48 1.22 0.85
C ILE A 88 5.39 2.72 1.08
N VAL A 89 6.21 3.25 1.99
CA VAL A 89 6.11 4.65 2.42
C VAL A 89 7.35 5.48 2.13
N SER A 90 8.53 4.86 2.06
CA SER A 90 9.75 5.59 1.71
C SER A 90 10.86 4.64 1.23
N TYR A 91 11.94 5.21 0.75
CA TYR A 91 13.08 4.45 0.26
C TYR A 91 14.33 5.34 0.24
N ASN A 92 15.48 4.71 0.12
CA ASN A 92 16.73 5.35 -0.22
C ASN A 92 17.44 4.52 -1.30
N GLU A 93 18.70 4.79 -1.59
CA GLU A 93 19.43 4.09 -2.64
C GLU A 93 19.58 2.59 -2.36
N ALA A 94 19.62 2.20 -1.10
CA ALA A 94 19.88 0.81 -0.67
C ALA A 94 18.63 0.08 -0.21
N ASP A 95 17.67 0.78 0.40
CA ASP A 95 16.62 0.15 1.19
C ASP A 95 15.22 0.64 0.83
N ILE A 96 14.24 -0.21 1.18
CA ILE A 96 12.82 0.07 1.13
C ILE A 96 12.30 0.10 2.57
N ARG A 97 11.47 1.10 2.88
CA ARG A 97 10.76 1.18 4.15
C ARG A 97 9.28 0.98 3.89
N TYR A 98 8.68 0.00 4.56
CA TYR A 98 7.25 -0.24 4.43
C TYR A 98 6.61 -0.42 5.81
N TYR A 99 5.34 -0.09 5.91
CA TYR A 99 4.56 -0.36 7.12
C TYR A 99 3.81 -1.69 6.94
N ASP A 100 3.97 -2.56 7.93
CA ASP A 100 3.33 -3.87 7.97
C ASP A 100 2.18 -3.85 8.99
N PRO A 101 0.91 -3.85 8.56
CA PRO A 101 -0.22 -3.80 9.49
C PRO A 101 -0.41 -5.09 10.29
N VAL A 102 0.21 -6.19 9.87
CA VAL A 102 0.14 -7.44 10.63
C VAL A 102 1.02 -7.36 11.87
N GLU A 103 2.25 -6.84 11.72
CA GLU A 103 3.18 -6.68 12.84
C GLU A 103 3.10 -5.31 13.52
N ASP A 104 2.34 -4.39 12.96
CA ASP A 104 2.19 -3.02 13.47
C ASP A 104 3.53 -2.31 13.63
N LYS A 105 4.32 -2.31 12.56
CA LYS A 105 5.61 -1.60 12.57
C LYS A 105 6.10 -1.30 11.18
N GLU A 106 6.98 -0.31 11.07
CA GLU A 106 7.74 -0.07 9.86
C GLU A 106 8.93 -1.02 9.82
N ILE A 107 9.16 -1.57 8.63
CA ILE A 107 10.23 -2.54 8.39
C ILE A 107 11.11 -1.99 7.27
N VAL A 108 12.42 -2.17 7.42
CA VAL A 108 13.41 -1.75 6.42
C VAL A 108 14.10 -2.99 5.90
N VAL A 109 14.08 -3.16 4.58
CA VAL A 109 14.76 -4.27 3.89
C VAL A 109 15.52 -3.70 2.70
N SER A 110 16.47 -4.47 2.16
CA SER A 110 17.17 -4.07 0.95
C SER A 110 16.22 -4.08 -0.25
N ARG A 111 16.57 -3.31 -1.29
CA ARG A 111 15.80 -3.31 -2.54
C ARG A 111 15.73 -4.69 -3.17
N ASP A 112 16.84 -5.44 -3.14
CA ASP A 112 16.87 -6.80 -3.70
C ASP A 112 15.94 -7.73 -2.94
N GLU A 113 15.96 -7.67 -1.62
CA GLU A 113 15.08 -8.49 -0.79
C GLU A 113 13.61 -8.16 -1.06
N TYR A 114 13.27 -6.88 -1.17
CA TYR A 114 11.90 -6.47 -1.46
C TYR A 114 11.46 -6.92 -2.85
N THR A 115 12.32 -6.77 -3.84
CA THR A 115 12.07 -7.23 -5.22
C THR A 115 11.75 -8.72 -5.23
N ASP A 116 12.52 -9.52 -4.50
CA ASP A 116 12.29 -10.97 -4.43
C ASP A 116 10.95 -11.30 -3.77
N MET A 117 10.58 -10.58 -2.71
CA MET A 117 9.29 -10.80 -2.04
C MET A 117 8.11 -10.52 -2.97
N MET A 118 8.10 -9.37 -3.62
CA MET A 118 6.96 -8.98 -4.46
C MET A 118 6.86 -9.78 -5.75
N LEU A 119 8.00 -10.23 -6.29
CA LEU A 119 8.04 -10.99 -7.53
C LEU A 119 7.27 -12.31 -7.44
N GLN A 120 7.29 -12.95 -6.28
CA GLN A 120 6.55 -14.20 -6.05
C GLN A 120 5.04 -14.03 -6.20
N TRP A 121 4.54 -12.80 -6.10
CA TRP A 121 3.12 -12.46 -6.15
C TRP A 121 2.81 -11.57 -7.35
N HIS A 122 3.58 -11.73 -8.44
CA HIS A 122 3.39 -11.01 -9.71
C HIS A 122 3.47 -9.50 -9.56
N ASN A 123 4.21 -9.02 -8.56
CA ASN A 123 4.29 -7.59 -8.25
C ASN A 123 2.90 -6.96 -8.05
N GLU A 124 1.99 -7.71 -7.41
CA GLU A 124 0.63 -7.21 -7.17
C GLU A 124 0.68 -5.95 -6.32
N SER A 125 0.17 -4.85 -6.87
CA SER A 125 0.29 -3.53 -6.25
C SER A 125 -0.85 -2.61 -6.65
N TYR A 126 -1.24 -1.72 -5.74
CA TYR A 126 -2.33 -0.77 -5.93
C TYR A 126 -1.95 0.58 -5.35
N THR A 127 -2.36 1.65 -6.02
CA THR A 127 -2.12 3.01 -5.55
C THR A 127 -3.15 3.95 -6.18
N TYR A 128 -2.84 5.23 -6.22
CA TYR A 128 -3.68 6.22 -6.86
C TYR A 128 -2.80 7.22 -7.61
N VAL A 129 -3.42 8.01 -8.47
CA VAL A 129 -2.74 9.09 -9.19
C VAL A 129 -3.23 10.44 -8.68
N GLU A 130 -2.33 11.40 -8.66
CA GLU A 130 -2.67 12.80 -8.40
C GLU A 130 -2.69 13.55 -9.71
N GLU A 131 -3.72 14.36 -9.88
CA GLU A 131 -3.86 15.21 -11.05
C GLU A 131 -3.45 16.64 -10.74
#